data_b8e9e993d8beb05d503f9081e0394708
#
_entry.id   b8e9e993d8beb05d503f9081e0394708
#
_cell.length_a   1.000
_cell.length_b   1.000
_cell.length_c   1.000
_cell.angle_alpha   90.00
_cell.angle_beta   90.00
_cell.angle_gamma   90.00
#
_symmetry.space_group_name_H-M   'P 1'
#
loop_
_entity.id
_entity.type
_entity.pdbx_description
1 polymer ?
#
loop_
_entity_poly.entity_id
_entity_poly.type
_entity_poly.pdbx_seq_one_letter_code
_entity_poly.pdbx_strand_id
1 'polypeptide(L)'
;MREHPLKHIVRLQKQGKAVGIYSACTANELVLRACMQRAKETNSVLLIEATANQVDQYGGYTGMKPKDFMQFVEKLAKLEDLPMDRIILGGDHLGPLTFVQYDEEKAMQEASELIRQFVLAGFTKIHIDTSMKVASDDPNIRLSDEIIARRGAELAVVAEEAYQQLLKDNPNALHPVYIVGSEVPIPGGSQEAVETGLQV
;
A
#
# COMPACT_ATOMS: atom_id res chain seq x y z
N MET A 1 -0.25 23.37 -0.44
CA MET A 1 -0.24 21.94 -0.13
C MET A 1 1.12 21.38 -0.55
N ARG A 2 1.82 20.65 0.33
CA ARG A 2 3.15 20.07 0.00
C ARG A 2 2.97 18.98 -1.05
N GLU A 3 3.82 18.97 -2.11
CA GLU A 3 3.78 17.91 -3.13
C GLU A 3 4.22 16.57 -2.53
N HIS A 4 3.50 15.49 -2.84
CA HIS A 4 3.87 14.15 -2.40
C HIS A 4 5.20 13.72 -3.05
N PRO A 5 6.19 13.18 -2.29
CA PRO A 5 7.52 12.83 -2.82
C PRO A 5 7.46 11.86 -4.03
N LEU A 6 6.53 10.91 -4.04
CA LEU A 6 6.37 10.00 -5.19
C LEU A 6 5.90 10.74 -6.45
N LYS A 7 5.02 11.75 -6.33
CA LYS A 7 4.62 12.58 -7.50
C LYS A 7 5.81 13.33 -8.08
N HIS A 8 6.70 13.80 -7.21
CA HIS A 8 7.94 14.45 -7.65
C HIS A 8 8.84 13.50 -8.44
N ILE A 9 9.05 12.27 -7.95
CA ILE A 9 9.86 11.23 -8.63
C ILE A 9 9.25 10.91 -10.01
N VAL A 10 7.94 10.64 -10.07
CA VAL A 10 7.23 10.36 -11.34
C VAL A 10 7.37 11.52 -12.33
N ARG A 11 7.26 12.76 -11.85
CA ARG A 11 7.44 13.94 -12.71
C ARG A 11 8.86 14.02 -13.29
N LEU A 12 9.87 13.72 -12.49
CA LEU A 12 11.27 13.69 -12.97
C LEU A 12 11.49 12.59 -14.01
N GLN A 13 10.93 11.39 -13.79
CA GLN A 13 10.98 10.29 -14.78
C GLN A 13 10.34 10.68 -16.10
N LYS A 14 9.16 11.31 -16.07
CA LYS A 14 8.49 11.84 -17.27
C LYS A 14 9.31 12.90 -18.03
N GLN A 15 10.27 13.53 -17.35
CA GLN A 15 11.23 14.45 -17.95
C GLN A 15 12.51 13.77 -18.44
N GLY A 16 12.54 12.43 -18.46
CA GLY A 16 13.70 11.65 -18.91
C GLY A 16 14.85 11.56 -17.90
N LYS A 17 14.64 11.96 -16.64
CA LYS A 17 15.66 11.84 -15.60
C LYS A 17 15.69 10.42 -15.05
N ALA A 18 16.89 9.85 -14.92
CA ALA A 18 17.12 8.52 -14.34
C ALA A 18 16.99 8.59 -12.80
N VAL A 19 15.76 8.55 -12.30
CA VAL A 19 15.44 8.55 -10.87
C VAL A 19 14.49 7.40 -10.55
N GLY A 20 14.57 6.88 -9.33
CA GLY A 20 13.68 5.82 -8.85
C GLY A 20 13.68 5.78 -7.33
N ILE A 21 12.81 4.95 -6.79
CA ILE A 21 12.74 4.63 -5.38
C ILE A 21 12.47 3.13 -5.26
N TYR A 22 13.13 2.47 -4.33
CA TYR A 22 12.79 1.09 -3.98
C TYR A 22 11.78 1.07 -2.85
N SER A 23 10.99 0.01 -2.80
CA SER A 23 10.06 -0.26 -1.72
C SER A 23 10.66 -1.27 -0.75
N ALA A 24 10.79 -0.90 0.52
CA ALA A 24 11.15 -1.81 1.60
C ALA A 24 9.88 -2.44 2.19
N CYS A 25 9.34 -3.46 1.52
CA CYS A 25 8.14 -4.17 1.96
C CYS A 25 8.50 -5.23 3.00
N THR A 26 8.68 -4.82 4.25
CA THR A 26 9.12 -5.69 5.36
C THR A 26 8.74 -5.12 6.72
N ALA A 27 8.54 -6.01 7.70
CA ALA A 27 8.39 -5.68 9.12
C ALA A 27 9.62 -6.12 9.96
N ASN A 28 10.70 -6.55 9.30
CA ASN A 28 11.90 -6.96 10.00
C ASN A 28 12.71 -5.73 10.47
N GLU A 29 12.93 -5.62 11.77
CA GLU A 29 13.63 -4.49 12.39
C GLU A 29 15.02 -4.25 11.78
N LEU A 30 15.84 -5.29 11.63
CA LEU A 30 17.21 -5.16 11.14
C LEU A 30 17.24 -4.66 9.70
N VAL A 31 16.34 -5.18 8.86
CA VAL A 31 16.22 -4.75 7.46
C VAL A 31 15.76 -3.30 7.37
N LEU A 32 14.73 -2.91 8.13
CA LEU A 32 14.25 -1.53 8.15
C LEU A 32 15.33 -0.56 8.62
N ARG A 33 16.08 -0.89 9.68
CA ARG A 33 17.18 -0.07 10.17
C ARG A 33 18.29 0.08 9.12
N ALA A 34 18.67 -1.01 8.43
CA ALA A 34 19.65 -0.92 7.34
C ALA A 34 19.16 -0.02 6.19
N CYS A 35 17.87 -0.10 5.83
CA CYS A 35 17.28 0.81 4.85
C CYS A 35 17.29 2.27 5.31
N MET A 36 17.01 2.53 6.59
CA MET A 36 17.05 3.87 7.17
C MET A 36 18.47 4.44 7.18
N GLN A 37 19.46 3.65 7.58
CA GLN A 37 20.87 4.04 7.53
C GLN A 37 21.29 4.39 6.09
N ARG A 38 20.92 3.53 5.13
CA ARG A 38 21.20 3.80 3.71
C ARG A 38 20.53 5.07 3.22
N ALA A 39 19.27 5.29 3.57
CA ALA A 39 18.55 6.53 3.22
C ALA A 39 19.25 7.76 3.80
N LYS A 40 19.75 7.67 5.03
CA LYS A 40 20.52 8.75 5.69
C LYS A 40 21.82 9.05 4.95
N GLU A 41 22.62 8.03 4.63
CA GLU A 41 23.89 8.15 3.89
C GLU A 41 23.72 8.80 2.52
N THR A 42 22.68 8.39 1.79
CA THR A 42 22.43 8.86 0.42
C THR A 42 21.59 10.13 0.35
N ASN A 43 21.17 10.64 1.49
CA ASN A 43 20.23 11.76 1.60
C ASN A 43 18.96 11.56 0.75
N SER A 44 18.43 10.32 0.70
CA SER A 44 17.25 9.94 -0.08
C SER A 44 15.99 9.83 0.76
N VAL A 45 14.84 9.82 0.11
CA VAL A 45 13.56 9.42 0.69
C VAL A 45 13.50 7.89 0.72
N LEU A 46 12.90 7.32 1.76
CA LEU A 46 12.69 5.89 1.94
C LEU A 46 11.20 5.56 1.87
N LEU A 47 10.83 4.60 1.03
CA LEU A 47 9.48 4.03 1.00
C LEU A 47 9.49 2.72 1.80
N ILE A 48 8.70 2.67 2.86
CA ILE A 48 8.48 1.47 3.69
C ILE A 48 7.04 1.05 3.48
N GLU A 49 6.84 -0.24 3.15
CA GLU A 49 5.51 -0.77 2.87
C GLU A 49 5.18 -1.97 3.75
N ALA A 50 3.88 -2.13 3.99
CA ALA A 50 3.31 -3.34 4.59
C ALA A 50 2.16 -3.84 3.73
N THR A 51 2.12 -5.15 3.49
CA THR A 51 0.97 -5.82 2.85
C THR A 51 -0.15 -6.06 3.86
N ALA A 52 -1.37 -6.32 3.38
CA ALA A 52 -2.50 -6.72 4.21
C ALA A 52 -2.22 -8.01 5.03
N ASN A 53 -1.36 -8.91 4.53
CA ASN A 53 -0.97 -10.10 5.28
C ASN A 53 -0.04 -9.78 6.46
N GLN A 54 0.79 -8.76 6.32
CA GLN A 54 1.72 -8.33 7.37
C GLN A 54 1.02 -7.55 8.47
N VAL A 55 0.15 -6.63 8.08
CA VAL A 55 -0.47 -5.62 8.93
C VAL A 55 -1.91 -5.44 8.48
N ASP A 56 -2.87 -5.68 9.36
CA ASP A 56 -4.29 -5.44 9.10
C ASP A 56 -5.01 -4.94 10.37
N GLN A 57 -6.32 -4.74 10.29
CA GLN A 57 -7.15 -4.32 11.43
C GLN A 57 -7.14 -5.31 12.59
N TYR A 58 -6.72 -6.54 12.37
CA TYR A 58 -6.63 -7.62 13.36
C TYR A 58 -5.19 -7.89 13.82
N GLY A 59 -4.19 -7.32 13.13
CA GLY A 59 -2.77 -7.44 13.44
C GLY A 59 -1.93 -8.16 12.39
N GLY A 60 -2.54 -8.83 11.42
CA GLY A 60 -1.82 -9.64 10.43
C GLY A 60 -0.91 -10.69 11.07
N TYR A 61 0.08 -11.22 10.33
CA TYR A 61 1.01 -12.17 10.92
C TYR A 61 2.07 -11.50 11.83
N THR A 62 2.21 -10.18 11.79
CA THR A 62 3.17 -9.45 12.63
C THR A 62 2.62 -9.12 14.00
N GLY A 63 1.31 -9.24 14.21
CA GLY A 63 0.60 -8.78 15.40
C GLY A 63 0.38 -7.27 15.45
N MET A 64 0.71 -6.54 14.38
CA MET A 64 0.61 -5.07 14.33
C MET A 64 -0.59 -4.62 13.49
N LYS A 65 -1.39 -3.72 14.03
CA LYS A 65 -2.35 -2.93 13.27
C LYS A 65 -1.63 -1.78 12.53
N PRO A 66 -2.24 -1.11 11.53
CA PRO A 66 -1.59 -0.03 10.80
C PRO A 66 -0.97 1.06 11.70
N LYS A 67 -1.66 1.44 12.75
CA LYS A 67 -1.13 2.42 13.73
C LYS A 67 0.09 1.89 14.49
N ASP A 68 0.08 0.60 14.86
CA ASP A 68 1.20 -0.01 15.58
C ASP A 68 2.44 -0.11 14.68
N PHE A 69 2.26 -0.46 13.41
CA PHE A 69 3.33 -0.49 12.43
C PHE A 69 3.93 0.92 12.20
N MET A 70 3.09 1.95 12.07
CA MET A 70 3.56 3.34 11.97
C MET A 70 4.41 3.71 13.18
N GLN A 71 3.93 3.42 14.41
CA GLN A 71 4.68 3.69 15.64
C GLN A 71 5.98 2.89 15.74
N PHE A 72 5.97 1.64 15.25
CA PHE A 72 7.17 0.82 15.16
C PHE A 72 8.20 1.46 14.22
N VAL A 73 7.80 1.88 13.02
CA VAL A 73 8.68 2.60 12.09
C VAL A 73 9.19 3.91 12.69
N GLU A 74 8.34 4.69 13.33
CA GLU A 74 8.74 5.93 14.01
C GLU A 74 9.79 5.69 15.09
N LYS A 75 9.63 4.64 15.90
CA LYS A 75 10.61 4.23 16.90
C LYS A 75 11.97 3.92 16.26
N LEU A 76 11.99 3.15 15.15
CA LEU A 76 13.21 2.80 14.46
C LEU A 76 13.86 4.04 13.80
N ALA A 77 13.06 4.92 13.22
CA ALA A 77 13.54 6.18 12.63
C ALA A 77 14.23 7.06 13.66
N LYS A 78 13.69 7.14 14.89
CA LYS A 78 14.33 7.85 16.01
C LYS A 78 15.66 7.20 16.42
N LEU A 79 15.74 5.87 16.45
CA LEU A 79 16.98 5.14 16.77
C LEU A 79 18.08 5.38 15.72
N GLU A 80 17.70 5.49 14.45
CA GLU A 80 18.63 5.73 13.34
C GLU A 80 18.85 7.23 13.03
N ASP A 81 18.21 8.13 13.80
CA ASP A 81 18.27 9.57 13.60
C ASP A 81 17.88 9.96 12.15
N LEU A 82 16.80 9.37 11.65
CA LEU A 82 16.20 9.67 10.36
C LEU A 82 14.86 10.38 10.56
N PRO A 83 14.70 11.63 10.06
CA PRO A 83 13.43 12.35 10.20
C PRO A 83 12.28 11.64 9.49
N MET A 84 11.10 11.60 10.13
CA MET A 84 9.90 10.95 9.57
C MET A 84 9.41 11.58 8.25
N ASP A 85 9.72 12.84 7.99
CA ASP A 85 9.37 13.50 6.72
C ASP A 85 10.19 13.00 5.51
N ARG A 86 11.19 12.17 5.76
CA ARG A 86 11.96 11.42 4.76
C ARG A 86 11.47 9.99 4.57
N ILE A 87 10.47 9.55 5.31
CA ILE A 87 9.86 8.23 5.20
C ILE A 87 8.48 8.37 4.60
N ILE A 88 8.20 7.56 3.58
CA ILE A 88 6.86 7.36 3.02
C ILE A 88 6.39 6.01 3.55
N LEU A 89 5.23 5.99 4.20
CA LEU A 89 4.56 4.74 4.55
C LEU A 89 3.61 4.35 3.43
N GLY A 90 3.69 3.10 2.98
CA GLY A 90 2.86 2.52 1.94
C GLY A 90 2.10 1.28 2.42
N GLY A 91 0.84 1.20 2.04
CA GLY A 91 0.09 -0.04 2.05
C GLY A 91 0.21 -0.70 0.69
N ASP A 92 0.55 -1.99 0.68
CA ASP A 92 0.80 -2.74 -0.54
C ASP A 92 -0.22 -3.86 -0.71
N HIS A 93 -0.82 -3.96 -1.92
CA HIS A 93 -1.92 -4.88 -2.24
C HIS A 93 -3.07 -4.84 -1.21
N LEU A 94 -3.55 -3.64 -0.90
CA LEU A 94 -4.69 -3.46 -0.01
C LEU A 94 -6.00 -3.72 -0.77
N GLY A 95 -6.76 -4.66 -0.26
CA GLY A 95 -8.02 -5.10 -0.87
C GLY A 95 -8.59 -6.32 -0.16
N PRO A 96 -9.47 -7.08 -0.79
CA PRO A 96 -10.15 -8.21 -0.16
C PRO A 96 -9.29 -9.49 -0.05
N LEU A 97 -7.98 -9.48 -0.37
CA LEU A 97 -7.13 -10.68 -0.41
C LEU A 97 -7.20 -11.53 0.87
N THR A 98 -7.14 -10.90 2.02
CA THR A 98 -7.18 -11.59 3.32
C THR A 98 -8.60 -11.96 3.77
N PHE A 99 -9.60 -11.64 2.96
CA PHE A 99 -11.04 -11.80 3.25
C PHE A 99 -11.78 -12.59 2.16
N VAL A 100 -11.05 -13.28 1.28
CA VAL A 100 -11.61 -14.01 0.13
C VAL A 100 -12.59 -15.14 0.52
N GLN A 101 -12.57 -15.59 1.76
CA GLN A 101 -13.49 -16.59 2.31
C GLN A 101 -14.92 -16.06 2.52
N TYR A 102 -15.13 -14.75 2.47
CA TYR A 102 -16.43 -14.12 2.61
C TYR A 102 -17.05 -13.83 1.24
N ASP A 103 -18.38 -13.59 1.24
CA ASP A 103 -19.05 -13.00 0.08
C ASP A 103 -18.54 -11.58 -0.22
N GLU A 104 -18.92 -11.04 -1.38
CA GLU A 104 -18.43 -9.72 -1.82
C GLU A 104 -18.75 -8.61 -0.82
N GLU A 105 -19.99 -8.58 -0.30
CA GLU A 105 -20.42 -7.53 0.63
C GLU A 105 -19.51 -7.51 1.88
N LYS A 106 -19.34 -8.67 2.51
CA LYS A 106 -18.53 -8.79 3.71
C LYS A 106 -17.03 -8.59 3.42
N ALA A 107 -16.51 -9.15 2.33
CA ALA A 107 -15.11 -8.99 1.95
C ALA A 107 -14.76 -7.52 1.67
N MET A 108 -15.63 -6.78 0.98
CA MET A 108 -15.45 -5.36 0.70
C MET A 108 -15.61 -4.49 1.95
N GLN A 109 -16.49 -4.86 2.88
CA GLN A 109 -16.60 -4.20 4.18
C GLN A 109 -15.27 -4.30 4.96
N GLU A 110 -14.69 -5.50 5.03
CA GLU A 110 -13.40 -5.72 5.70
C GLU A 110 -12.24 -4.98 5.00
N ALA A 111 -12.19 -5.03 3.66
CA ALA A 111 -11.21 -4.29 2.88
C ALA A 111 -11.32 -2.77 3.05
N SER A 112 -12.54 -2.26 3.20
CA SER A 112 -12.81 -0.85 3.48
C SER A 112 -12.27 -0.44 4.85
N GLU A 113 -12.47 -1.25 5.88
CA GLU A 113 -11.90 -0.98 7.21
C GLU A 113 -10.39 -1.06 7.21
N LEU A 114 -9.81 -2.03 6.49
CA LEU A 114 -8.36 -2.13 6.29
C LEU A 114 -7.80 -0.81 5.72
N ILE A 115 -8.32 -0.34 4.58
CA ILE A 115 -7.88 0.90 3.93
C ILE A 115 -8.06 2.12 4.84
N ARG A 116 -9.21 2.20 5.50
CA ARG A 116 -9.48 3.27 6.47
C ARG A 116 -8.40 3.36 7.54
N GLN A 117 -8.03 2.23 8.15
CA GLN A 117 -7.01 2.20 9.19
C GLN A 117 -5.62 2.57 8.67
N PHE A 118 -5.24 2.14 7.46
CA PHE A 118 -3.98 2.55 6.85
C PHE A 118 -3.92 4.07 6.66
N VAL A 119 -4.94 4.66 6.05
CA VAL A 119 -4.97 6.12 5.81
C VAL A 119 -4.97 6.90 7.12
N LEU A 120 -5.79 6.51 8.11
CA LEU A 120 -5.85 7.17 9.42
C LEU A 120 -4.54 7.03 10.20
N ALA A 121 -3.76 5.98 9.98
CA ALA A 121 -2.43 5.81 10.55
C ALA A 121 -1.35 6.65 9.84
N GLY A 122 -1.70 7.39 8.78
CA GLY A 122 -0.77 8.27 8.06
C GLY A 122 0.00 7.62 6.93
N PHE A 123 -0.45 6.45 6.44
CA PHE A 123 0.08 5.88 5.20
C PHE A 123 -0.35 6.74 4.01
N THR A 124 0.61 7.05 3.14
CA THR A 124 0.40 8.01 2.04
C THR A 124 0.63 7.43 0.64
N LYS A 125 1.11 6.20 0.53
CA LYS A 125 1.05 5.38 -0.70
C LYS A 125 0.03 4.27 -0.44
N ILE A 126 -1.04 4.24 -1.20
CA ILE A 126 -2.11 3.25 -1.06
C ILE A 126 -2.21 2.46 -2.37
N HIS A 127 -1.78 1.20 -2.33
CA HIS A 127 -1.93 0.29 -3.45
C HIS A 127 -3.23 -0.48 -3.28
N ILE A 128 -4.20 -0.18 -4.14
CA ILE A 128 -5.51 -0.83 -4.18
C ILE A 128 -5.43 -2.00 -5.16
N ASP A 129 -5.67 -3.20 -4.66
CA ASP A 129 -5.76 -4.42 -5.46
C ASP A 129 -7.06 -5.14 -5.18
N THR A 130 -7.91 -5.24 -6.19
CA THR A 130 -9.20 -5.93 -6.15
C THR A 130 -9.31 -7.01 -7.22
N SER A 131 -8.17 -7.50 -7.70
CA SER A 131 -8.09 -8.50 -8.78
C SER A 131 -8.42 -9.93 -8.34
N MET A 132 -8.42 -10.20 -7.02
CA MET A 132 -8.74 -11.52 -6.48
C MET A 132 -10.23 -11.78 -6.39
N LYS A 133 -10.61 -13.05 -6.55
CA LYS A 133 -11.98 -13.54 -6.34
C LYS A 133 -12.29 -13.63 -4.85
N VAL A 134 -13.56 -13.42 -4.54
CA VAL A 134 -14.15 -13.69 -3.21
C VAL A 134 -15.12 -14.86 -3.29
N ALA A 135 -15.62 -15.36 -2.16
CA ALA A 135 -16.41 -16.59 -2.10
C ALA A 135 -17.67 -16.58 -2.97
N SER A 136 -18.25 -15.41 -3.24
CA SER A 136 -19.42 -15.26 -4.11
C SER A 136 -19.10 -15.17 -5.60
N ASP A 137 -17.84 -15.05 -6.00
CA ASP A 137 -17.44 -15.03 -7.40
C ASP A 137 -17.38 -16.44 -7.98
N ASP A 138 -17.76 -16.60 -9.28
CA ASP A 138 -17.66 -17.89 -9.94
C ASP A 138 -16.17 -18.31 -10.05
N PRO A 139 -15.80 -19.47 -9.47
CA PRO A 139 -14.40 -19.92 -9.49
C PRO A 139 -13.88 -20.23 -10.91
N ASN A 140 -14.77 -20.49 -11.87
CA ASN A 140 -14.42 -20.90 -13.24
C ASN A 140 -14.35 -19.73 -14.24
N ILE A 141 -14.85 -18.54 -13.84
CA ILE A 141 -14.90 -17.37 -14.72
C ILE A 141 -13.92 -16.33 -14.21
N ARG A 142 -13.02 -15.83 -15.06
CA ARG A 142 -12.15 -14.72 -14.72
C ARG A 142 -12.98 -13.50 -14.30
N LEU A 143 -12.57 -12.78 -13.24
CA LEU A 143 -13.18 -11.51 -12.91
C LEU A 143 -13.09 -10.54 -14.08
N SER A 144 -14.22 -9.88 -14.37
CA SER A 144 -14.21 -8.84 -15.39
C SER A 144 -13.54 -7.56 -14.87
N ASP A 145 -12.98 -6.80 -15.81
CA ASP A 145 -12.32 -5.54 -15.49
C ASP A 145 -13.31 -4.55 -14.85
N GLU A 146 -14.61 -4.63 -15.19
CA GLU A 146 -15.67 -3.81 -14.57
C GLU A 146 -15.86 -4.11 -13.09
N ILE A 147 -15.84 -5.41 -12.71
CA ILE A 147 -15.94 -5.81 -11.29
C ILE A 147 -14.72 -5.31 -10.53
N ILE A 148 -13.53 -5.54 -11.08
CA ILE A 148 -12.27 -5.11 -10.48
C ILE A 148 -12.26 -3.58 -10.31
N ALA A 149 -12.62 -2.84 -11.36
CA ALA A 149 -12.65 -1.38 -11.34
C ALA A 149 -13.70 -0.84 -10.35
N ARG A 150 -14.90 -1.44 -10.29
CA ARG A 150 -15.95 -1.04 -9.34
C ARG A 150 -15.48 -1.22 -7.90
N ARG A 151 -14.98 -2.41 -7.55
CA ARG A 151 -14.43 -2.70 -6.22
C ARG A 151 -13.29 -1.73 -5.87
N GLY A 152 -12.37 -1.47 -6.81
CA GLY A 152 -11.27 -0.54 -6.63
C GLY A 152 -11.75 0.90 -6.40
N ALA A 153 -12.77 1.35 -7.13
CA ALA A 153 -13.36 2.67 -6.96
C ALA A 153 -14.02 2.83 -5.58
N GLU A 154 -14.73 1.81 -5.09
CA GLU A 154 -15.32 1.80 -3.74
C GLU A 154 -14.25 2.00 -2.67
N LEU A 155 -13.13 1.27 -2.76
CA LEU A 155 -12.01 1.39 -1.82
C LEU A 155 -11.29 2.74 -1.92
N ALA A 156 -11.20 3.32 -3.12
CA ALA A 156 -10.63 4.65 -3.30
C ALA A 156 -11.49 5.74 -2.62
N VAL A 157 -12.83 5.63 -2.70
CA VAL A 157 -13.73 6.53 -1.99
C VAL A 157 -13.51 6.43 -0.47
N VAL A 158 -13.41 5.23 0.08
CA VAL A 158 -13.11 5.02 1.51
C VAL A 158 -11.79 5.66 1.92
N ALA A 159 -10.75 5.55 1.07
CA ALA A 159 -9.46 6.18 1.34
C ALA A 159 -9.56 7.71 1.39
N GLU A 160 -10.30 8.32 0.46
CA GLU A 160 -10.52 9.76 0.44
C GLU A 160 -11.34 10.24 1.66
N GLU A 161 -12.38 9.51 2.05
CA GLU A 161 -13.17 9.81 3.25
C GLU A 161 -12.31 9.72 4.52
N ALA A 162 -11.47 8.69 4.64
CA ALA A 162 -10.53 8.54 5.74
C ALA A 162 -9.50 9.68 5.77
N TYR A 163 -9.02 10.12 4.61
CA TYR A 163 -8.14 11.28 4.52
C TYR A 163 -8.83 12.57 4.97
N GLN A 164 -10.09 12.81 4.58
CA GLN A 164 -10.86 13.96 5.07
C GLN A 164 -11.06 13.91 6.58
N GLN A 165 -11.21 12.72 7.15
CA GLN A 165 -11.26 12.55 8.60
C GLN A 165 -9.90 12.87 9.23
N LEU A 166 -8.80 12.34 8.69
CA LEU A 166 -7.43 12.59 9.17
C LEU A 166 -7.09 14.09 9.17
N LEU A 167 -7.55 14.85 8.16
CA LEU A 167 -7.32 16.30 8.07
C LEU A 167 -7.92 17.08 9.24
N LYS A 168 -8.96 16.58 9.91
CA LYS A 168 -9.55 17.24 11.09
C LYS A 168 -8.59 17.25 12.28
N ASP A 169 -7.81 16.13 12.41
CA ASP A 169 -6.85 15.97 13.51
C ASP A 169 -5.44 16.45 13.10
N ASN A 170 -5.12 16.36 11.81
CA ASN A 170 -3.83 16.79 11.25
C ASN A 170 -4.05 17.58 9.94
N PRO A 171 -4.25 18.89 10.01
CA PRO A 171 -4.48 19.73 8.81
C PRO A 171 -3.31 19.75 7.81
N ASN A 172 -2.13 19.30 8.23
CA ASN A 172 -0.93 19.21 7.38
C ASN A 172 -0.68 17.78 6.85
N ALA A 173 -1.61 16.85 7.07
CA ALA A 173 -1.49 15.49 6.55
C ALA A 173 -1.30 15.51 5.02
N LEU A 174 -0.35 14.72 4.55
CA LEU A 174 -0.06 14.60 3.13
C LEU A 174 -1.17 13.80 2.45
N HIS A 175 -1.69 14.32 1.33
CA HIS A 175 -2.71 13.61 0.55
C HIS A 175 -2.14 12.30 -0.01
N PRO A 176 -2.83 11.17 0.13
CA PRO A 176 -2.39 9.90 -0.42
C PRO A 176 -2.18 9.93 -1.93
N VAL A 177 -1.29 9.09 -2.41
CA VAL A 177 -1.18 8.70 -3.82
C VAL A 177 -1.62 7.25 -3.96
N TYR A 178 -2.30 6.97 -5.06
CA TYR A 178 -2.85 5.65 -5.32
C TYR A 178 -2.03 4.93 -6.37
N ILE A 179 -1.81 3.64 -6.12
CA ILE A 179 -1.39 2.67 -7.12
C ILE A 179 -2.59 1.76 -7.33
N VAL A 180 -2.93 1.52 -8.58
CA VAL A 180 -3.96 0.55 -8.95
C VAL A 180 -3.28 -0.51 -9.80
N GLY A 181 -3.39 -1.74 -9.39
CA GLY A 181 -2.73 -2.85 -10.06
C GLY A 181 -3.34 -4.18 -9.68
N SER A 182 -2.88 -5.22 -10.33
CA SER A 182 -3.24 -6.60 -10.05
C SER A 182 -2.08 -7.35 -9.43
N GLU A 183 -2.40 -8.48 -8.79
CA GLU A 183 -1.43 -9.45 -8.33
C GLU A 183 -0.49 -9.84 -9.48
N VAL A 184 0.81 -9.76 -9.25
CA VAL A 184 1.80 -10.31 -10.18
C VAL A 184 1.91 -11.82 -9.99
N PRO A 185 2.32 -12.59 -11.03
CA PRO A 185 2.58 -14.02 -10.85
C PRO A 185 3.52 -14.28 -9.68
N ILE A 186 3.26 -15.34 -8.92
CA ILE A 186 4.14 -15.78 -7.83
C ILE A 186 5.57 -15.99 -8.34
N PRO A 187 6.60 -15.81 -7.51
CA PRO A 187 7.99 -16.08 -7.89
C PRO A 187 8.14 -17.47 -8.52
N GLY A 188 8.73 -17.54 -9.73
CA GLY A 188 8.79 -18.75 -10.55
C GLY A 188 7.85 -18.73 -11.77
N GLY A 189 7.02 -17.70 -11.87
CA GLY A 189 6.10 -17.48 -12.99
C GLY A 189 4.75 -18.17 -12.85
N SER A 190 3.84 -17.87 -13.77
CA SER A 190 2.54 -18.53 -13.87
C SER A 190 2.73 -20.00 -14.25
N GLN A 191 2.03 -20.90 -13.56
CA GLN A 191 1.99 -22.32 -13.94
C GLN A 191 1.05 -22.57 -15.13
N GLU A 192 0.22 -21.59 -15.48
CA GLU A 192 -0.60 -21.62 -16.68
C GLU A 192 0.09 -20.80 -17.77
N ALA A 193 0.05 -21.31 -19.03
CA ALA A 193 0.51 -20.59 -20.20
C ALA A 193 -0.47 -19.43 -20.49
N VAL A 194 -0.43 -18.39 -19.68
CA VAL A 194 -1.13 -17.15 -19.95
C VAL A 194 -0.22 -16.34 -20.86
N GLU A 195 -0.65 -16.06 -22.07
CA GLU A 195 -0.06 -15.03 -22.91
C GLU A 195 -0.18 -13.69 -22.17
N THR A 196 0.83 -13.35 -21.39
CA THR A 196 0.98 -12.00 -20.86
C THR A 196 1.41 -11.09 -22.00
N GLY A 197 0.44 -10.64 -22.78
CA GLY A 197 0.66 -9.52 -23.68
C GLY A 197 0.99 -8.30 -22.83
N LEU A 198 2.27 -7.98 -22.69
CA LEU A 198 2.69 -6.65 -22.30
C LEU A 198 2.19 -5.69 -23.39
N GLN A 199 1.03 -5.10 -23.16
CA GLN A 199 0.63 -3.93 -23.93
C GLN A 199 1.40 -2.74 -23.38
N VAL A 200 2.37 -2.29 -24.18
CA VAL A 200 3.11 -1.03 -23.98
C VAL A 200 2.22 0.12 -24.37
#